data_6fdd9dd42fe92988d72a547b32929296
#
_entry.id   6fdd9dd42fe92988d72a547b32929296
#
_cell.length_a   1.000
_cell.length_b   1.000
_cell.length_c   1.000
_cell.angle_alpha   90.00
_cell.angle_beta   90.00
_cell.angle_gamma   90.00
#
_symmetry.space_group_name_H-M   'P 1'
#
loop_
_entity.id
_entity.type
_entity.pdbx_description
1 polymer ?
#
loop_
_entity_poly.entity_id
_entity_poly.type
_entity_poly.pdbx_seq_one_letter_code
_entity_poly.pdbx_strand_id
1 'polypeptide(L)'
;MMTVEDYIERNALIFPEKMAIVCYNDRCTYRSLQDRIKRKTVELREKKYQEGQIVCIKALPSIDYLVEYFAFHLIGCVVAPLEKDIPDSSFKKISAELCSHTVPKGSADILYTTGTTGKSKGVIISHQTIIADSENLIEGQGFSHDLAFVVNGPLNHIGSLSKIYPVLMLGGTLIIVDGLKDIDAFYRAFDFPASKMATFLVPASIRILIQFSSSKLADLANKIDFIETGAAAITQTDMETLCKLLPNSRLYNTYASTETGIISTYNYNDGKCIAGCLGKPMRHSKIII
;
A
#
# COMPACT_ATOMS: atom_id res chain seq x y z
N MET A 1 3.83 -4.24 21.61
CA MET A 1 4.30 -4.36 20.19
C MET A 1 4.14 -2.99 19.55
N MET A 2 5.14 -2.50 18.83
CA MET A 2 5.01 -1.25 18.07
C MET A 2 4.06 -1.43 16.90
N THR A 3 3.21 -0.43 16.65
CA THR A 3 2.31 -0.37 15.49
C THR A 3 2.87 0.62 14.45
N VAL A 4 2.24 0.73 13.28
CA VAL A 4 2.64 1.71 12.25
C VAL A 4 2.54 3.14 12.79
N GLU A 5 1.52 3.41 13.61
CA GLU A 5 1.29 4.71 14.26
C GLU A 5 2.44 5.10 15.19
N ASP A 6 3.01 4.14 15.93
CA ASP A 6 4.18 4.38 16.78
C ASP A 6 5.41 4.77 15.94
N TYR A 7 5.58 4.14 14.76
CA TYR A 7 6.65 4.51 13.82
C TYR A 7 6.41 5.89 13.21
N ILE A 8 5.16 6.26 12.89
CA ILE A 8 4.83 7.62 12.40
C ILE A 8 5.17 8.65 13.48
N GLU A 9 4.79 8.42 14.74
CA GLU A 9 5.13 9.30 15.87
C GLU A 9 6.65 9.44 16.04
N ARG A 10 7.39 8.33 16.01
CA ARG A 10 8.86 8.34 16.05
C ARG A 10 9.46 9.16 14.90
N ASN A 11 8.97 8.97 13.68
CA ASN A 11 9.48 9.68 12.51
C ASN A 11 9.12 11.17 12.53
N ALA A 12 8.00 11.56 13.15
CA ALA A 12 7.65 12.96 13.39
C ALA A 12 8.65 13.66 14.34
N LEU A 13 9.32 12.90 15.24
CA LEU A 13 10.38 13.44 16.09
C LEU A 13 11.74 13.48 15.37
N ILE A 14 12.07 12.45 14.58
CA ILE A 14 13.37 12.31 13.92
C ILE A 14 13.46 13.15 12.64
N PHE A 15 12.38 13.15 11.85
CA PHE A 15 12.29 13.79 10.52
C PHE A 15 11.09 14.73 10.41
N PRO A 16 10.89 15.71 11.34
CA PRO A 16 9.65 16.48 11.44
C PRO A 16 9.25 17.20 10.16
N GLU A 17 10.22 17.79 9.45
CA GLU A 17 9.96 18.58 8.23
C GLU A 17 10.01 17.75 6.94
N LYS A 18 10.36 16.45 7.06
CA LYS A 18 10.39 15.57 5.89
C LYS A 18 8.97 15.31 5.40
N MET A 19 8.81 15.30 4.07
CA MET A 19 7.53 14.98 3.43
C MET A 19 7.16 13.52 3.74
N ALA A 20 6.02 13.32 4.38
CA ALA A 20 5.46 12.00 4.64
C ALA A 20 4.50 11.57 3.51
N ILE A 21 3.60 12.47 3.10
CA ILE A 21 2.59 12.18 2.08
C ILE A 21 2.44 13.37 1.14
N VAL A 22 2.36 13.07 -0.15
CA VAL A 22 1.97 14.00 -1.23
C VAL A 22 0.76 13.40 -1.95
N CYS A 23 -0.30 14.17 -2.11
CA CYS A 23 -1.49 13.78 -2.86
C CYS A 23 -1.96 14.96 -3.70
N TYR A 24 -1.67 14.95 -4.99
CA TYR A 24 -1.88 16.09 -5.90
C TYR A 24 -1.24 17.38 -5.36
N ASN A 25 -2.04 18.39 -5.01
CA ASN A 25 -1.59 19.66 -4.46
C ASN A 25 -1.50 19.67 -2.93
N ASP A 26 -2.04 18.63 -2.25
CA ASP A 26 -1.96 18.50 -0.79
C ASP A 26 -0.64 17.84 -0.38
N ARG A 27 -0.03 18.36 0.67
CA ARG A 27 1.28 17.91 1.16
C ARG A 27 1.26 17.85 2.68
N CYS A 28 1.89 16.82 3.22
CA CYS A 28 1.92 16.60 4.66
C CYS A 28 3.33 16.14 5.08
N THR A 29 3.99 16.91 5.96
CA THR A 29 5.23 16.47 6.61
C THR A 29 4.93 15.46 7.71
N TYR A 30 5.94 14.75 8.23
CA TYR A 30 5.75 13.82 9.34
C TYR A 30 5.18 14.49 10.57
N ARG A 31 5.64 15.70 10.93
CA ARG A 31 5.07 16.51 12.02
C ARG A 31 3.59 16.81 11.76
N SER A 32 3.28 17.35 10.58
CA SER A 32 1.90 17.67 10.21
C SER A 32 1.00 16.44 10.20
N LEU A 33 1.49 15.29 9.70
CA LEU A 33 0.75 14.03 9.71
C LEU A 33 0.41 13.61 11.14
N GLN A 34 1.40 13.59 12.02
CA GLN A 34 1.21 13.21 13.42
C GLN A 34 0.23 14.14 14.14
N ASP A 35 0.35 15.46 13.93
CA ASP A 35 -0.56 16.44 14.52
C ASP A 35 -2.00 16.29 13.99
N ARG A 36 -2.16 16.02 12.71
CA ARG A 36 -3.49 15.76 12.10
C ARG A 36 -4.10 14.48 12.65
N ILE A 37 -3.32 13.38 12.78
CA ILE A 37 -3.78 12.12 13.36
C ILE A 37 -4.18 12.32 14.83
N LYS A 38 -3.37 12.99 15.65
CA LYS A 38 -3.68 13.27 17.06
C LYS A 38 -4.98 14.07 17.20
N ARG A 39 -5.16 15.13 16.42
CA ARG A 39 -6.40 15.93 16.43
C ARG A 39 -7.62 15.10 16.04
N LYS A 40 -7.50 14.30 14.96
CA LYS A 40 -8.59 13.43 14.52
C LYS A 40 -8.92 12.37 15.57
N THR A 41 -7.91 11.81 16.26
CA THR A 41 -8.12 10.86 17.37
C THR A 41 -8.94 11.46 18.51
N VAL A 42 -8.67 12.72 18.88
CA VAL A 42 -9.46 13.43 19.91
C VAL A 42 -10.91 13.59 19.44
N GLU A 43 -11.12 14.09 18.22
CA GLU A 43 -12.47 14.26 17.62
C GLU A 43 -13.25 12.93 17.62
N LEU A 44 -12.62 11.83 17.25
CA LEU A 44 -13.26 10.52 17.19
C LEU A 44 -13.60 9.98 18.60
N ARG A 45 -12.73 10.23 19.59
CA ARG A 45 -13.04 9.89 20.99
C ARG A 45 -14.23 10.69 21.55
N GLU A 46 -14.35 11.97 21.20
CA GLU A 46 -15.52 12.79 21.55
C GLU A 46 -16.81 12.22 20.93
N LYS A 47 -16.72 11.63 19.73
CA LYS A 47 -17.81 10.88 19.08
C LYS A 47 -18.04 9.49 19.70
N LYS A 48 -17.31 9.14 20.77
CA LYS A 48 -17.45 7.90 21.56
C LYS A 48 -17.09 6.61 20.81
N TYR A 49 -16.20 6.68 19.82
CA TYR A 49 -15.59 5.47 19.27
C TYR A 49 -14.71 4.77 20.31
N GLN A 50 -14.71 3.43 20.32
CA GLN A 50 -14.08 2.62 21.35
C GLN A 50 -13.23 1.49 20.76
N GLU A 51 -12.27 0.98 21.56
CA GLU A 51 -11.45 -0.17 21.21
C GLU A 51 -12.32 -1.38 20.81
N GLY A 52 -11.93 -2.07 19.75
CA GLY A 52 -12.61 -3.25 19.22
C GLY A 52 -13.84 -2.94 18.36
N GLN A 53 -14.26 -1.69 18.27
CA GLN A 53 -15.37 -1.29 17.39
C GLN A 53 -14.94 -1.37 15.92
N ILE A 54 -15.77 -2.00 15.08
CA ILE A 54 -15.55 -2.03 13.63
C ILE A 54 -16.11 -0.74 13.03
N VAL A 55 -15.31 -0.10 12.19
CA VAL A 55 -15.69 1.14 11.49
C VAL A 55 -15.46 1.01 9.99
N CYS A 56 -16.45 1.36 9.19
CA CYS A 56 -16.32 1.42 7.75
C CYS A 56 -15.97 2.83 7.29
N ILE A 57 -14.99 2.98 6.41
CA ILE A 57 -14.63 4.25 5.78
C ILE A 57 -14.48 4.07 4.27
N LYS A 58 -14.81 5.10 3.47
CA LYS A 58 -14.56 5.10 2.03
C LYS A 58 -13.09 5.39 1.77
N ALA A 59 -12.40 4.49 1.08
CA ALA A 59 -10.95 4.58 0.82
C ALA A 59 -10.64 5.60 -0.30
N LEU A 60 -10.82 6.88 0.00
CA LEU A 60 -10.52 7.97 -0.90
C LEU A 60 -9.00 8.14 -1.07
N PRO A 61 -8.48 8.41 -2.29
CA PRO A 61 -7.07 8.72 -2.50
C PRO A 61 -6.77 10.14 -1.98
N SER A 62 -6.64 10.29 -0.66
CA SER A 62 -6.42 11.57 0.02
C SER A 62 -5.61 11.41 1.30
N ILE A 63 -4.96 12.50 1.73
CA ILE A 63 -4.26 12.54 3.02
C ILE A 63 -5.26 12.41 4.17
N ASP A 64 -6.43 13.04 4.08
CA ASP A 64 -7.48 12.98 5.11
C ASP A 64 -7.96 11.56 5.37
N TYR A 65 -8.08 10.74 4.33
CA TYR A 65 -8.42 9.33 4.50
C TYR A 65 -7.36 8.60 5.35
N LEU A 66 -6.07 8.78 5.07
CA LEU A 66 -5.01 8.13 5.86
C LEU A 66 -4.93 8.68 7.28
N VAL A 67 -5.19 9.97 7.48
CA VAL A 67 -5.28 10.58 8.81
C VAL A 67 -6.42 9.93 9.62
N GLU A 68 -7.59 9.79 9.03
CA GLU A 68 -8.74 9.16 9.69
C GLU A 68 -8.50 7.66 9.95
N TYR A 69 -7.94 6.95 8.98
CA TYR A 69 -7.56 5.54 9.07
C TYR A 69 -6.63 5.28 10.26
N PHE A 70 -5.50 6.00 10.36
CA PHE A 70 -4.58 5.85 11.49
C PHE A 70 -5.14 6.37 12.82
N ALA A 71 -6.03 7.37 12.79
CA ALA A 71 -6.70 7.85 14.00
C ALA A 71 -7.65 6.81 14.60
N PHE A 72 -8.36 6.04 13.76
CA PHE A 72 -9.16 4.90 14.22
C PHE A 72 -8.30 3.80 14.82
N HIS A 73 -7.16 3.48 14.20
CA HIS A 73 -6.20 2.51 14.76
C HIS A 73 -5.68 2.95 16.13
N LEU A 74 -5.37 4.25 16.34
CA LEU A 74 -4.93 4.78 17.65
C LEU A 74 -6.01 4.70 18.75
N ILE A 75 -7.28 4.60 18.38
CA ILE A 75 -8.38 4.35 19.33
C ILE A 75 -8.47 2.85 19.65
N GLY A 76 -7.94 1.99 18.79
CA GLY A 76 -8.09 0.54 18.82
C GLY A 76 -9.34 0.06 18.05
N CYS A 77 -9.91 0.90 17.20
CA CYS A 77 -10.97 0.48 16.28
C CYS A 77 -10.39 -0.42 15.18
N VAL A 78 -11.24 -1.27 14.61
CA VAL A 78 -10.90 -2.11 13.45
C VAL A 78 -11.49 -1.45 12.20
N VAL A 79 -10.63 -1.10 11.25
CA VAL A 79 -11.05 -0.35 10.05
C VAL A 79 -11.42 -1.30 8.92
N ALA A 80 -12.61 -1.11 8.35
CA ALA A 80 -13.01 -1.75 7.11
C ALA A 80 -13.00 -0.71 5.97
N PRO A 81 -11.89 -0.56 5.24
CA PRO A 81 -11.82 0.35 4.10
C PRO A 81 -12.65 -0.22 2.95
N LEU A 82 -13.65 0.52 2.51
CA LEU A 82 -14.53 0.16 1.40
C LEU A 82 -14.17 0.99 0.15
N GLU A 83 -14.60 0.50 -1.00
CA GLU A 83 -14.37 1.19 -2.28
C GLU A 83 -14.83 2.66 -2.22
N LYS A 84 -14.04 3.56 -2.80
CA LYS A 84 -14.32 5.00 -2.78
C LYS A 84 -15.67 5.35 -3.42
N ASP A 85 -16.04 4.63 -4.48
CA ASP A 85 -17.25 4.85 -5.28
C ASP A 85 -18.41 3.92 -4.87
N ILE A 86 -18.31 3.23 -3.71
CA ILE A 86 -19.37 2.35 -3.23
C ILE A 86 -20.69 3.13 -3.04
N PRO A 87 -21.83 2.65 -3.56
CA PRO A 87 -23.13 3.27 -3.36
C PRO A 87 -23.48 3.40 -1.86
N ASP A 88 -24.07 4.52 -1.44
CA ASP A 88 -24.37 4.78 -0.04
C ASP A 88 -25.30 3.72 0.59
N SER A 89 -26.22 3.15 -0.18
CA SER A 89 -27.07 2.04 0.27
C SER A 89 -26.26 0.79 0.60
N SER A 90 -25.29 0.44 -0.24
CA SER A 90 -24.38 -0.69 -0.03
C SER A 90 -23.43 -0.42 1.14
N PHE A 91 -22.90 0.80 1.24
CA PHE A 91 -22.05 1.22 2.37
C PHE A 91 -22.79 1.07 3.69
N LYS A 92 -24.03 1.59 3.79
CA LYS A 92 -24.84 1.48 5.01
C LYS A 92 -25.17 0.03 5.37
N LYS A 93 -25.49 -0.81 4.37
CA LYS A 93 -25.77 -2.24 4.59
C LYS A 93 -24.56 -2.97 5.14
N ILE A 94 -23.37 -2.82 4.51
CA ILE A 94 -22.13 -3.46 4.95
C ILE A 94 -21.73 -2.95 6.34
N SER A 95 -21.83 -1.64 6.59
CA SER A 95 -21.52 -1.06 7.90
C SER A 95 -22.40 -1.63 9.00
N ALA A 96 -23.71 -1.74 8.78
CA ALA A 96 -24.64 -2.31 9.73
C ALA A 96 -24.37 -3.79 10.02
N GLU A 97 -24.01 -4.55 8.99
CA GLU A 97 -23.62 -5.96 9.11
C GLU A 97 -22.33 -6.10 9.94
N LEU A 98 -21.27 -5.38 9.58
CA LEU A 98 -19.97 -5.47 10.25
C LEU A 98 -20.02 -4.99 11.70
N CYS A 99 -20.71 -3.90 12.00
CA CYS A 99 -20.83 -3.39 13.36
C CYS A 99 -21.53 -4.36 14.34
N SER A 100 -22.21 -5.39 13.85
CA SER A 100 -22.81 -6.43 14.68
C SER A 100 -21.84 -7.55 15.08
N HIS A 101 -20.64 -7.60 14.49
CA HIS A 101 -19.65 -8.64 14.73
C HIS A 101 -18.63 -8.20 15.79
N THR A 102 -18.03 -9.19 16.43
CA THR A 102 -16.86 -9.03 17.29
C THR A 102 -15.63 -9.56 16.59
N VAL A 103 -14.48 -8.95 16.87
CA VAL A 103 -13.19 -9.32 16.27
C VAL A 103 -12.18 -9.68 17.36
N PRO A 104 -11.18 -10.50 17.07
CA PRO A 104 -10.10 -10.80 18.00
C PRO A 104 -9.38 -9.51 18.44
N LYS A 105 -8.89 -9.50 19.70
CA LYS A 105 -8.06 -8.40 20.19
C LYS A 105 -6.79 -8.26 19.35
N GLY A 106 -6.43 -7.02 19.01
CA GLY A 106 -5.26 -6.72 18.17
C GLY A 106 -5.55 -6.75 16.66
N SER A 107 -6.83 -6.95 16.27
CA SER A 107 -7.25 -6.72 14.88
C SER A 107 -7.08 -5.25 14.51
N ALA A 108 -6.63 -4.99 13.28
CA ALA A 108 -6.45 -3.67 12.70
C ALA A 108 -7.46 -3.41 11.59
N ASP A 109 -7.55 -4.33 10.62
CA ASP A 109 -8.36 -4.15 9.42
C ASP A 109 -9.30 -5.32 9.16
N ILE A 110 -10.37 -5.02 8.39
CA ILE A 110 -11.16 -6.02 7.67
C ILE A 110 -11.11 -5.68 6.19
N LEU A 111 -10.36 -6.47 5.41
CA LEU A 111 -10.20 -6.26 3.98
C LEU A 111 -11.10 -7.20 3.19
N TYR A 112 -11.90 -6.64 2.30
CA TYR A 112 -12.77 -7.45 1.42
C TYR A 112 -12.01 -8.00 0.23
N THR A 113 -12.22 -9.30 -0.05
CA THR A 113 -11.70 -9.97 -1.25
C THR A 113 -12.87 -10.32 -2.17
N THR A 114 -12.66 -10.20 -3.47
CA THR A 114 -13.54 -10.81 -4.47
C THR A 114 -13.24 -12.31 -4.49
N GLY A 115 -13.90 -13.06 -3.61
CA GLY A 115 -13.66 -14.50 -3.48
C GLY A 115 -13.85 -15.26 -4.79
N THR A 116 -13.01 -16.25 -5.04
CA THR A 116 -13.11 -17.20 -6.18
C THR A 116 -14.47 -17.90 -6.26
N THR A 117 -15.24 -17.87 -5.17
CA THR A 117 -16.59 -18.45 -5.04
C THR A 117 -17.73 -17.46 -5.35
N GLY A 118 -17.41 -16.25 -5.84
CA GLY A 118 -18.39 -15.21 -6.19
C GLY A 118 -19.02 -14.44 -5.01
N LYS A 119 -18.74 -14.83 -3.77
CA LYS A 119 -19.14 -14.06 -2.58
C LYS A 119 -17.92 -13.34 -2.00
N SER A 120 -18.04 -12.03 -1.82
CA SER A 120 -17.01 -11.23 -1.14
C SER A 120 -16.88 -11.68 0.32
N LYS A 121 -15.62 -11.82 0.80
CA LYS A 121 -15.32 -12.22 2.17
C LYS A 121 -14.47 -11.13 2.83
N GLY A 122 -14.78 -10.80 4.08
CA GLY A 122 -13.95 -9.94 4.92
C GLY A 122 -12.84 -10.76 5.58
N VAL A 123 -11.60 -10.38 5.34
CA VAL A 123 -10.41 -10.97 5.97
C VAL A 123 -9.94 -10.06 7.08
N ILE A 124 -9.85 -10.59 8.30
CA ILE A 124 -9.37 -9.86 9.48
C ILE A 124 -7.83 -9.85 9.47
N ILE A 125 -7.25 -8.65 9.49
CA ILE A 125 -5.81 -8.42 9.54
C ILE A 125 -5.45 -7.84 10.90
N SER A 126 -4.42 -8.38 11.56
CA SER A 126 -3.94 -7.86 12.84
C SER A 126 -2.83 -6.83 12.66
N HIS A 127 -2.61 -5.95 13.65
CA HIS A 127 -1.43 -5.08 13.68
C HIS A 127 -0.13 -5.88 13.60
N GLN A 128 -0.08 -7.07 14.20
CA GLN A 128 1.08 -7.95 14.12
C GLN A 128 1.36 -8.40 12.69
N THR A 129 0.32 -8.78 11.95
CA THR A 129 0.44 -9.17 10.54
C THR A 129 0.92 -8.01 9.68
N ILE A 130 0.40 -6.79 9.92
CA ILE A 130 0.84 -5.58 9.21
C ILE A 130 2.34 -5.33 9.39
N ILE A 131 2.85 -5.46 10.63
CA ILE A 131 4.27 -5.27 10.91
C ILE A 131 5.12 -6.37 10.25
N ALA A 132 4.72 -7.64 10.38
CA ALA A 132 5.45 -8.77 9.78
C ALA A 132 5.49 -8.67 8.24
N ASP A 133 4.38 -8.27 7.62
CA ASP A 133 4.30 -8.05 6.17
C ASP A 133 5.19 -6.88 5.72
N SER A 134 5.21 -5.80 6.51
CA SER A 134 6.09 -4.66 6.27
C SER A 134 7.56 -5.04 6.37
N GLU A 135 7.96 -5.84 7.37
CA GLU A 135 9.33 -6.36 7.51
C GLU A 135 9.72 -7.28 6.35
N ASN A 136 8.79 -8.10 5.83
CA ASN A 136 9.00 -8.88 4.62
C ASN A 136 9.37 -7.97 3.44
N LEU A 137 8.61 -6.90 3.19
CA LEU A 137 8.86 -5.96 2.10
C LEU A 137 10.15 -5.18 2.30
N ILE A 138 10.43 -4.70 3.51
CA ILE A 138 11.67 -3.97 3.83
C ILE A 138 12.88 -4.81 3.50
N GLU A 139 12.91 -6.06 3.96
CA GLU A 139 14.04 -6.96 3.72
C GLU A 139 14.10 -7.49 2.29
N GLY A 140 12.96 -7.95 1.76
CA GLY A 140 12.91 -8.63 0.46
C GLY A 140 13.02 -7.69 -0.74
N GLN A 141 12.57 -6.44 -0.63
CA GLN A 141 12.57 -5.47 -1.71
C GLN A 141 13.43 -4.24 -1.43
N GLY A 142 14.00 -4.12 -0.21
CA GLY A 142 14.95 -3.06 0.15
C GLY A 142 14.28 -1.69 0.25
N PHE A 143 13.12 -1.61 0.90
CA PHE A 143 12.54 -0.31 1.28
C PHE A 143 13.51 0.44 2.20
N SER A 144 13.59 1.76 2.05
CA SER A 144 14.51 2.60 2.81
C SER A 144 13.90 3.97 3.12
N HIS A 145 14.52 4.70 4.05
CA HIS A 145 14.03 6.02 4.47
C HIS A 145 14.10 7.08 3.35
N ASP A 146 14.97 6.91 2.36
CA ASP A 146 15.13 7.81 1.21
C ASP A 146 14.23 7.46 0.01
N LEU A 147 13.37 6.43 0.17
CA LEU A 147 12.42 6.01 -0.85
C LEU A 147 11.20 6.92 -0.90
N ALA A 148 10.79 7.34 -2.11
CA ALA A 148 9.45 7.84 -2.37
C ALA A 148 8.67 6.76 -3.15
N PHE A 149 7.54 6.34 -2.62
CA PHE A 149 6.72 5.28 -3.21
C PHE A 149 5.44 5.86 -3.83
N VAL A 150 5.26 5.64 -5.13
CA VAL A 150 4.06 6.06 -5.86
C VAL A 150 2.98 5.00 -5.68
N VAL A 151 1.94 5.34 -4.91
CA VAL A 151 0.75 4.52 -4.68
C VAL A 151 -0.31 4.90 -5.70
N ASN A 152 -0.57 4.02 -6.67
CA ASN A 152 -1.54 4.24 -7.74
C ASN A 152 -2.72 3.26 -7.70
N GLY A 153 -2.77 2.36 -6.74
CA GLY A 153 -3.85 1.41 -6.56
C GLY A 153 -4.89 1.86 -5.54
N PRO A 154 -6.05 1.19 -5.48
CA PRO A 154 -7.11 1.51 -4.53
C PRO A 154 -6.68 1.23 -3.09
N LEU A 155 -6.98 2.17 -2.18
CA LEU A 155 -6.54 2.15 -0.78
C LEU A 155 -7.39 1.22 0.13
N ASN A 156 -8.35 0.51 -0.42
CA ASN A 156 -9.08 -0.59 0.24
C ASN A 156 -8.52 -1.99 -0.10
N HIS A 157 -7.41 -2.06 -0.85
CA HIS A 157 -6.78 -3.30 -1.25
C HIS A 157 -5.42 -3.50 -0.57
N ILE A 158 -5.11 -4.75 -0.19
CA ILE A 158 -3.83 -5.11 0.43
C ILE A 158 -2.64 -4.73 -0.47
N GLY A 159 -2.78 -4.82 -1.80
CA GLY A 159 -1.73 -4.45 -2.75
C GLY A 159 -1.22 -3.01 -2.59
N SER A 160 -2.11 -2.07 -2.21
CA SER A 160 -1.75 -0.67 -1.95
C SER A 160 -1.42 -0.43 -0.48
N LEU A 161 -2.24 -0.94 0.45
CA LEU A 161 -2.05 -0.75 1.88
C LEU A 161 -0.71 -1.31 2.36
N SER A 162 -0.32 -2.51 1.89
CA SER A 162 0.95 -3.13 2.26
C SER A 162 2.18 -2.29 1.89
N LYS A 163 2.07 -1.32 0.98
CA LYS A 163 3.17 -0.42 0.61
C LYS A 163 3.22 0.83 1.48
N ILE A 164 2.05 1.26 1.98
CA ILE A 164 1.94 2.43 2.86
C ILE A 164 2.70 2.21 4.16
N TYR A 165 2.53 1.03 4.74
CA TYR A 165 3.07 0.71 6.06
C TYR A 165 4.63 0.76 6.10
N PRO A 166 5.38 0.01 5.27
CA PRO A 166 6.83 0.01 5.34
C PRO A 166 7.44 1.39 5.00
N VAL A 167 6.81 2.14 4.09
CA VAL A 167 7.26 3.50 3.75
C VAL A 167 7.14 4.42 4.97
N LEU A 168 5.98 4.45 5.63
CA LEU A 168 5.78 5.29 6.82
C LEU A 168 6.57 4.81 8.02
N MET A 169 6.78 3.50 8.18
CA MET A 169 7.63 2.92 9.25
C MET A 169 9.08 3.38 9.13
N LEU A 170 9.63 3.47 7.92
CA LEU A 170 11.01 3.85 7.68
C LEU A 170 11.25 5.35 7.55
N GLY A 171 10.19 6.16 7.53
CA GLY A 171 10.32 7.59 7.30
C GLY A 171 10.49 7.96 5.84
N GLY A 172 10.01 7.13 4.89
CA GLY A 172 9.94 7.41 3.46
C GLY A 172 8.84 8.39 3.10
N THR A 173 8.59 8.60 1.81
CA THR A 173 7.54 9.49 1.31
C THR A 173 6.52 8.70 0.49
N LEU A 174 5.23 8.88 0.75
CA LEU A 174 4.16 8.38 -0.09
C LEU A 174 3.73 9.44 -1.10
N ILE A 175 3.54 9.04 -2.35
CA ILE A 175 2.94 9.88 -3.39
C ILE A 175 1.69 9.17 -3.89
N ILE A 176 0.52 9.74 -3.59
CA ILE A 176 -0.77 9.11 -3.89
C ILE A 176 -1.33 9.69 -5.18
N VAL A 177 -1.67 8.82 -6.13
CA VAL A 177 -2.37 9.14 -7.37
C VAL A 177 -3.58 8.23 -7.56
N ASP A 178 -4.61 8.68 -8.28
CA ASP A 178 -5.86 7.91 -8.47
C ASP A 178 -5.78 6.99 -9.69
N GLY A 179 -4.95 5.96 -9.59
CA GLY A 179 -4.79 4.96 -10.66
C GLY A 179 -4.07 5.48 -11.89
N LEU A 180 -4.30 4.82 -13.03
CA LEU A 180 -3.77 5.19 -14.34
C LEU A 180 -4.83 5.85 -15.25
N LYS A 181 -5.95 6.32 -14.72
CA LYS A 181 -6.97 7.08 -15.49
C LYS A 181 -6.37 8.35 -16.06
N ASP A 182 -5.52 9.02 -15.30
CA ASP A 182 -4.64 10.11 -15.74
C ASP A 182 -3.20 9.61 -15.74
N ILE A 183 -2.76 9.10 -16.91
CA ILE A 183 -1.38 8.60 -17.10
C ILE A 183 -0.36 9.72 -16.87
N ASP A 184 -0.68 10.96 -17.23
CA ASP A 184 0.23 12.09 -17.01
C ASP A 184 0.38 12.41 -15.52
N ALA A 185 -0.67 12.29 -14.72
CA ALA A 185 -0.56 12.42 -13.26
C ALA A 185 0.34 11.31 -12.67
N PHE A 186 0.24 10.08 -13.18
CA PHE A 186 1.14 9.00 -12.78
C PHE A 186 2.61 9.36 -13.08
N TYR A 187 2.92 9.84 -14.28
CA TYR A 187 4.30 10.23 -14.62
C TYR A 187 4.78 11.46 -13.83
N ARG A 188 3.92 12.48 -13.64
CA ARG A 188 4.25 13.64 -12.80
C ARG A 188 4.58 13.27 -11.35
N ALA A 189 4.05 12.16 -10.84
CA ALA A 189 4.41 11.69 -9.50
C ALA A 189 5.92 11.38 -9.38
N PHE A 190 6.57 10.99 -10.46
CA PHE A 190 8.02 10.74 -10.50
C PHE A 190 8.87 12.01 -10.64
N ASP A 191 8.27 13.19 -10.74
CA ASP A 191 8.98 14.47 -10.67
C ASP A 191 9.32 14.88 -9.24
N PHE A 192 8.81 14.15 -8.24
CA PHE A 192 9.15 14.38 -6.85
C PHE A 192 10.67 14.22 -6.64
N PRO A 193 11.34 15.13 -5.89
CA PRO A 193 12.79 15.15 -5.71
C PRO A 193 13.24 14.10 -4.67
N ALA A 194 13.13 12.82 -5.01
CA ALA A 194 13.65 11.71 -4.22
C ALA A 194 14.83 11.04 -4.93
N SER A 195 15.78 10.50 -4.15
CA SER A 195 16.93 9.75 -4.67
C SER A 195 16.53 8.38 -5.20
N LYS A 196 15.47 7.79 -4.63
CA LYS A 196 14.92 6.48 -5.01
C LYS A 196 13.41 6.57 -5.10
N MET A 197 12.85 6.02 -6.17
CA MET A 197 11.41 5.96 -6.36
C MET A 197 10.97 4.54 -6.68
N ALA A 198 9.80 4.17 -6.24
CA ALA A 198 9.22 2.85 -6.53
C ALA A 198 7.71 2.93 -6.72
N THR A 199 7.14 1.89 -7.28
CA THR A 199 5.70 1.73 -7.43
C THR A 199 5.29 0.27 -7.48
N PHE A 200 4.01 0.01 -7.23
CA PHE A 200 3.36 -1.27 -7.47
C PHE A 200 2.46 -1.17 -8.71
N LEU A 201 2.61 -2.10 -9.64
CA LEU A 201 1.82 -2.15 -10.87
C LEU A 201 1.28 -3.57 -11.08
N VAL A 202 -0.02 -3.71 -11.25
CA VAL A 202 -0.60 -4.97 -11.73
C VAL A 202 -0.22 -5.21 -13.20
N PRO A 203 -0.16 -6.46 -13.69
CA PRO A 203 0.25 -6.76 -15.06
C PRO A 203 -0.55 -6.02 -16.15
N ALA A 204 -1.86 -5.79 -15.91
CA ALA A 204 -2.68 -4.99 -16.82
C ALA A 204 -2.19 -3.54 -16.95
N SER A 205 -1.80 -2.92 -15.83
CA SER A 205 -1.23 -1.56 -15.82
C SER A 205 0.11 -1.51 -16.56
N ILE A 206 0.96 -2.51 -16.36
CA ILE A 206 2.25 -2.63 -17.08
C ILE A 206 2.01 -2.68 -18.59
N ARG A 207 1.08 -3.51 -19.07
CA ARG A 207 0.75 -3.59 -20.50
C ARG A 207 0.26 -2.26 -21.06
N ILE A 208 -0.58 -1.54 -20.33
CA ILE A 208 -1.04 -0.20 -20.73
C ILE A 208 0.14 0.75 -20.88
N LEU A 209 1.05 0.81 -19.90
CA LEU A 209 2.22 1.69 -19.96
C LEU A 209 3.17 1.30 -21.09
N ILE A 210 3.43 0.02 -21.31
CA ILE A 210 4.27 -0.47 -22.43
C ILE A 210 3.63 -0.09 -23.77
N GLN A 211 2.32 -0.29 -23.93
CA GLN A 211 1.64 -0.09 -25.21
C GLN A 211 1.47 1.39 -25.57
N PHE A 212 1.17 2.24 -24.60
CA PHE A 212 0.77 3.63 -24.87
C PHE A 212 1.79 4.68 -24.46
N SER A 213 2.81 4.33 -23.67
CA SER A 213 3.76 5.29 -23.11
C SER A 213 5.16 4.70 -22.83
N SER A 214 5.61 3.74 -23.62
CA SER A 214 6.89 3.06 -23.42
C SER A 214 8.10 4.01 -23.37
N SER A 215 8.13 5.07 -24.20
CA SER A 215 9.20 6.08 -24.16
C SER A 215 9.21 6.83 -22.83
N LYS A 216 8.05 7.30 -22.33
CA LYS A 216 7.95 7.97 -21.03
C LYS A 216 8.37 7.05 -19.89
N LEU A 217 8.06 5.74 -19.99
CA LEU A 217 8.50 4.75 -18.99
C LEU A 217 10.02 4.57 -19.02
N ALA A 218 10.62 4.48 -20.22
CA ALA A 218 12.07 4.39 -20.40
C ALA A 218 12.80 5.64 -19.85
N ASP A 219 12.22 6.83 -19.97
CA ASP A 219 12.78 8.07 -19.42
C ASP A 219 12.93 8.02 -17.89
N LEU A 220 12.19 7.15 -17.21
CA LEU A 220 12.28 6.93 -15.77
C LEU A 220 13.33 5.89 -15.34
N ALA A 221 14.10 5.31 -16.26
CA ALA A 221 15.07 4.24 -15.98
C ALA A 221 16.13 4.57 -14.93
N ASN A 222 16.46 5.86 -14.75
CA ASN A 222 17.40 6.33 -13.73
C ASN A 222 16.72 6.86 -12.45
N LYS A 223 15.39 6.91 -12.42
CA LYS A 223 14.60 7.38 -11.25
C LYS A 223 13.96 6.22 -10.48
N ILE A 224 13.50 5.19 -11.20
CA ILE A 224 12.83 4.04 -10.60
C ILE A 224 13.88 3.08 -10.04
N ASP A 225 13.93 2.98 -8.72
CA ASP A 225 14.73 1.99 -8.00
C ASP A 225 14.13 0.59 -8.16
N PHE A 226 12.79 0.48 -7.98
CA PHE A 226 12.11 -0.78 -8.26
C PHE A 226 10.64 -0.61 -8.66
N ILE A 227 10.15 -1.62 -9.40
CA ILE A 227 8.73 -1.87 -9.62
C ILE A 227 8.39 -3.23 -9.01
N GLU A 228 7.36 -3.27 -8.18
CA GLU A 228 6.75 -4.52 -7.75
C GLU A 228 5.53 -4.82 -8.61
N THR A 229 5.40 -6.08 -9.03
CA THR A 229 4.27 -6.61 -9.79
C THR A 229 3.65 -7.78 -9.04
N GLY A 230 2.35 -7.87 -9.02
CA GLY A 230 1.61 -8.95 -8.36
C GLY A 230 0.12 -8.91 -8.67
N ALA A 231 -0.67 -9.59 -7.86
CA ALA A 231 -2.12 -9.76 -7.98
C ALA A 231 -2.61 -10.58 -9.20
N ALA A 232 -1.78 -10.76 -10.24
CA ALA A 232 -2.06 -11.61 -11.40
C ALA A 232 -0.74 -12.08 -12.04
N ALA A 233 -0.81 -13.09 -12.89
CA ALA A 233 0.35 -13.57 -13.62
C ALA A 233 0.82 -12.53 -14.66
N ILE A 234 2.12 -12.23 -14.66
CA ILE A 234 2.79 -11.42 -15.69
C ILE A 234 3.37 -12.36 -16.75
N THR A 235 3.29 -11.94 -18.02
CA THR A 235 3.82 -12.73 -19.14
C THR A 235 5.33 -12.58 -19.29
N GLN A 236 5.99 -13.58 -19.92
CA GLN A 236 7.42 -13.52 -20.23
C GLN A 236 7.75 -12.27 -21.07
N THR A 237 6.93 -11.99 -22.08
CA THR A 237 7.12 -10.84 -22.98
C THR A 237 7.03 -9.51 -22.22
N ASP A 238 6.07 -9.36 -21.30
CA ASP A 238 5.93 -8.13 -20.49
C ASP A 238 7.16 -7.94 -19.58
N MET A 239 7.65 -9.03 -18.97
CA MET A 239 8.83 -9.00 -18.09
C MET A 239 10.09 -8.59 -18.88
N GLU A 240 10.34 -9.24 -20.03
CA GLU A 240 11.50 -8.92 -20.89
C GLU A 240 11.45 -7.49 -21.44
N THR A 241 10.24 -7.01 -21.75
CA THR A 241 10.06 -5.63 -22.21
C THR A 241 10.38 -4.64 -21.10
N LEU A 242 9.91 -4.89 -19.86
CA LEU A 242 10.26 -4.05 -18.72
C LEU A 242 11.76 -4.05 -18.44
N CYS A 243 12.44 -5.21 -18.50
CA CYS A 243 13.88 -5.30 -18.32
C CYS A 243 14.65 -4.43 -19.34
N LYS A 244 14.15 -4.37 -20.59
CA LYS A 244 14.74 -3.51 -21.63
C LYS A 244 14.50 -2.02 -21.39
N LEU A 245 13.28 -1.66 -20.93
CA LEU A 245 12.91 -0.26 -20.67
C LEU A 245 13.56 0.29 -19.40
N LEU A 246 13.75 -0.56 -18.40
CA LEU A 246 14.22 -0.20 -17.06
C LEU A 246 15.42 -1.08 -16.63
N PRO A 247 16.55 -1.03 -17.38
CA PRO A 247 17.65 -1.97 -17.19
C PRO A 247 18.34 -1.88 -15.82
N ASN A 248 18.24 -0.72 -15.16
CA ASN A 248 18.88 -0.46 -13.87
C ASN A 248 17.94 -0.64 -12.67
N SER A 249 16.65 -0.87 -12.92
CA SER A 249 15.64 -1.00 -11.86
C SER A 249 15.54 -2.46 -11.39
N ARG A 250 15.28 -2.67 -10.12
CA ARG A 250 14.88 -3.97 -9.60
C ARG A 250 13.42 -4.21 -9.96
N LEU A 251 13.14 -5.34 -10.62
CA LEU A 251 11.80 -5.66 -11.11
C LEU A 251 11.29 -6.91 -10.40
N TYR A 252 10.34 -6.74 -9.51
CA TYR A 252 9.85 -7.81 -8.65
C TYR A 252 8.54 -8.40 -9.15
N ASN A 253 8.49 -9.74 -9.24
CA ASN A 253 7.25 -10.51 -9.29
C ASN A 253 6.96 -11.05 -7.90
N THR A 254 5.80 -10.67 -7.32
CA THR A 254 5.48 -10.93 -5.93
C THR A 254 4.24 -11.79 -5.82
N TYR A 255 4.30 -12.83 -4.98
CA TYR A 255 3.17 -13.66 -4.63
C TYR A 255 2.61 -13.26 -3.26
N ALA A 256 1.35 -12.93 -3.26
CA ALA A 256 0.62 -12.44 -2.09
C ALA A 256 -0.87 -12.77 -2.18
N SER A 257 -1.54 -12.84 -1.04
CA SER A 257 -2.99 -12.78 -0.94
C SER A 257 -3.42 -11.90 0.24
N THR A 258 -4.69 -11.54 0.29
CA THR A 258 -5.19 -10.77 1.45
C THR A 258 -5.08 -11.56 2.74
N GLU A 259 -5.25 -12.88 2.66
CA GLU A 259 -5.22 -13.79 3.81
C GLU A 259 -3.82 -14.03 4.36
N THR A 260 -2.80 -13.95 3.51
CA THR A 260 -1.43 -14.35 3.87
C THR A 260 -0.44 -13.19 3.91
N GLY A 261 -0.81 -12.01 3.35
CA GLY A 261 0.14 -10.94 3.07
C GLY A 261 1.12 -11.33 1.95
N ILE A 262 2.26 -10.70 1.94
CA ILE A 262 3.33 -10.92 0.97
C ILE A 262 4.12 -12.18 1.36
N ILE A 263 4.10 -13.20 0.51
CA ILE A 263 4.72 -14.51 0.80
C ILE A 263 6.12 -14.61 0.22
N SER A 264 6.29 -14.24 -1.06
CA SER A 264 7.56 -14.37 -1.76
C SER A 264 7.71 -13.29 -2.82
N THR A 265 8.94 -13.00 -3.18
CA THR A 265 9.28 -12.03 -4.23
C THR A 265 10.44 -12.55 -5.08
N TYR A 266 10.43 -12.21 -6.35
CA TYR A 266 11.45 -12.59 -7.33
C TYR A 266 11.86 -11.37 -8.15
N ASN A 267 13.15 -10.97 -8.03
CA ASN A 267 13.71 -9.96 -8.91
C ASN A 267 14.08 -10.60 -10.26
N TYR A 268 13.27 -10.36 -11.28
CA TYR A 268 13.48 -10.93 -12.61
C TYR A 268 14.40 -10.08 -13.51
N ASN A 269 14.90 -8.95 -13.01
CA ASN A 269 15.92 -8.14 -13.67
C ASN A 269 17.33 -8.39 -13.12
N ASP A 270 17.50 -9.46 -12.34
CA ASP A 270 18.78 -9.90 -11.79
C ASP A 270 19.25 -11.19 -12.48
N GLY A 271 19.61 -11.06 -13.75
CA GLY A 271 20.25 -12.10 -14.56
C GLY A 271 19.33 -13.15 -15.18
N LYS A 272 18.21 -13.49 -14.62
CA LYS A 272 17.26 -14.47 -15.17
C LYS A 272 15.83 -13.92 -15.15
N CYS A 273 15.23 -13.81 -16.33
CA CYS A 273 13.84 -13.40 -16.48
C CYS A 273 13.00 -14.65 -16.77
N ILE A 274 12.34 -15.21 -15.73
CA ILE A 274 11.59 -16.47 -15.84
C ILE A 274 10.13 -16.20 -15.43
N ALA A 275 9.21 -16.30 -16.38
CA ALA A 275 7.78 -16.21 -16.10
C ALA A 275 7.33 -17.34 -15.18
N GLY A 276 6.39 -17.02 -14.29
CA GLY A 276 5.89 -17.97 -13.29
C GLY A 276 6.82 -18.19 -12.10
N CYS A 277 8.06 -17.70 -12.13
CA CYS A 277 8.92 -17.72 -10.94
C CYS A 277 8.40 -16.72 -9.92
N LEU A 278 8.17 -17.18 -8.69
CA LEU A 278 7.66 -16.38 -7.55
C LEU A 278 8.73 -16.15 -6.48
N GLY A 279 9.96 -16.61 -6.74
CA GLY A 279 11.10 -16.40 -5.85
C GLY A 279 11.10 -17.32 -4.63
N LYS A 280 11.64 -16.80 -3.54
CA LYS A 280 11.81 -17.53 -2.28
C LYS A 280 10.88 -16.97 -1.21
N PRO A 281 10.49 -17.79 -0.20
CA PRO A 281 9.74 -17.31 0.96
C PRO A 281 10.47 -16.13 1.62
N MET A 282 9.70 -15.12 2.00
CA MET A 282 10.20 -14.00 2.79
C MET A 282 10.34 -14.38 4.27
N ARG A 283 10.97 -13.51 5.07
CA ARG A 283 11.35 -13.75 6.47
C ARG A 283 10.23 -14.35 7.33
N HIS A 284 9.03 -13.79 7.23
CA HIS A 284 7.87 -14.20 8.03
C HIS A 284 6.94 -15.18 7.29
N SER A 285 7.42 -15.79 6.20
CA SER A 285 6.62 -16.68 5.36
C SER A 285 7.24 -18.09 5.30
N LYS A 286 6.38 -19.11 5.22
CA LYS A 286 6.79 -20.49 5.01
C LYS A 286 5.97 -21.09 3.88
N ILE A 287 6.64 -21.69 2.90
CA ILE A 287 6.02 -22.44 1.81
C ILE A 287 6.29 -23.94 2.05
N ILE A 288 5.23 -24.72 2.00
CA ILE A 288 5.29 -26.18 2.04
C ILE A 288 4.77 -26.68 0.70
N ILE A 289 5.56 -27.52 0.00
CA ILE A 289 5.24 -28.12 -1.30
C ILE A 289 4.90 -29.58 -1.08
#